data_fc030cf7933c04ca851f3584d17ce8b0
#
_entry.id   fc030cf7933c04ca851f3584d17ce8b0
#
_cell.length_a   1.000
_cell.length_b   1.000
_cell.length_c   1.000
_cell.angle_alpha   90.00
_cell.angle_beta   90.00
_cell.angle_gamma   90.00
#
_symmetry.space_group_name_H-M   'P 1'
#
loop_
_entity.id
_entity.type
_entity.pdbx_description
1 polymer ?
#
loop_
_entity_poly.entity_id
_entity_poly.type
_entity_poly.pdbx_seq_one_letter_code
_entity_poly.pdbx_strand_id
1 'polypeptide(L)'
;EGISDRKLSAVFQEDRLCENLSAASNIRLVCTETITDRELEEAYKAVALTEIWQKPVRELSGGMRRRVSILRALLAESDCVIMDEPLRGLDEKTRAKTIDYILKKTEGKTLIFVTHEEKEAVWLKADRTVDILTKH
;
A
#
# COMPACT_ATOMS: atom_id res chain seq x y z
N GLU A 1 -26.85 -7.84 3.80
CA GLU A 1 -26.70 -7.32 5.13
C GLU A 1 -25.22 -7.19 5.49
N GLY A 2 -24.76 -6.03 5.90
CA GLY A 2 -23.39 -5.77 6.30
C GLY A 2 -22.37 -5.63 5.17
N ILE A 3 -22.64 -6.10 3.96
CA ILE A 3 -21.70 -5.97 2.84
C ILE A 3 -21.64 -4.52 2.35
N SER A 4 -22.78 -3.84 2.36
CA SER A 4 -22.87 -2.45 1.92
C SER A 4 -22.10 -1.46 2.81
N ASP A 5 -21.81 -1.84 4.05
CA ASP A 5 -21.12 -0.97 4.99
C ASP A 5 -19.62 -1.24 5.07
N ARG A 6 -19.13 -2.23 4.31
CA ARG A 6 -17.71 -2.55 4.30
C ARG A 6 -16.93 -1.57 3.43
N LYS A 7 -15.84 -1.09 3.98
CA LYS A 7 -14.94 -0.16 3.30
C LYS A 7 -13.78 -0.90 2.66
N LEU A 8 -13.51 -0.57 1.41
CA LEU A 8 -12.42 -1.14 0.64
C LEU A 8 -11.36 -0.08 0.37
N SER A 9 -10.10 -0.46 0.46
CA SER A 9 -9.01 0.33 -0.08
C SER A 9 -8.21 -0.51 -1.05
N ALA A 10 -7.53 0.14 -2.01
CA ALA A 10 -6.85 -0.58 -3.07
C ALA A 10 -5.55 0.09 -3.48
N VAL A 11 -4.58 -0.75 -3.85
CA VAL A 11 -3.36 -0.35 -4.55
C VAL A 11 -3.45 -0.96 -5.94
N PHE A 12 -3.56 -0.11 -6.94
CA PHE A 12 -3.64 -0.53 -8.33
C PHE A 12 -2.24 -0.72 -8.92
N GLN A 13 -2.15 -1.43 -10.04
CA GLN A 13 -0.90 -1.59 -10.76
C GLN A 13 -0.32 -0.23 -11.17
N GLU A 14 -1.19 0.68 -11.61
CA GLU A 14 -0.86 2.10 -11.73
C GLU A 14 -1.18 2.76 -10.38
N ASP A 15 -0.29 3.61 -9.88
CA ASP A 15 -0.41 4.17 -8.53
C ASP A 15 -1.60 5.12 -8.33
N ARG A 16 -2.10 5.73 -9.39
CA ARG A 16 -3.26 6.64 -9.38
C ARG A 16 -3.16 7.74 -8.32
N LEU A 17 -1.96 8.28 -8.15
CA LEU A 17 -1.73 9.40 -7.26
C LEU A 17 -2.05 10.72 -7.97
N CYS A 18 -2.43 11.73 -7.19
CA CYS A 18 -2.57 13.09 -7.68
C CYS A 18 -1.18 13.67 -7.88
N GLU A 19 -0.73 13.76 -9.12
CA GLU A 19 0.65 14.03 -9.54
C GLU A 19 1.23 15.33 -8.99
N ASN A 20 0.40 16.35 -8.87
CA ASN A 20 0.83 17.68 -8.43
C ASN A 20 0.78 17.87 -6.90
N LEU A 21 0.28 16.89 -6.18
CA LEU A 21 0.19 16.93 -4.73
C LEU A 21 1.35 16.16 -4.08
N SER A 22 1.68 16.54 -2.85
CA SER A 22 2.66 15.82 -2.06
C SER A 22 2.13 14.44 -1.64
N ALA A 23 3.02 13.59 -1.13
CA ALA A 23 2.63 12.30 -0.55
C ALA A 23 1.63 12.50 0.60
N ALA A 24 1.91 13.44 1.48
CA ALA A 24 1.02 13.76 2.61
C ALA A 24 -0.39 14.13 2.14
N SER A 25 -0.49 15.00 1.15
CA SER A 25 -1.78 15.43 0.61
C SER A 25 -2.53 14.26 -0.04
N ASN A 26 -1.82 13.42 -0.81
CA ASN A 26 -2.42 12.23 -1.40
C ASN A 26 -3.00 11.28 -0.34
N ILE A 27 -2.27 11.08 0.74
CA ILE A 27 -2.71 10.20 1.83
C ILE A 27 -3.92 10.82 2.55
N ARG A 28 -3.84 12.11 2.88
CA ARG A 28 -4.91 12.80 3.61
C ARG A 28 -6.23 12.87 2.86
N LEU A 29 -6.20 12.83 1.54
CA LEU A 29 -7.43 12.83 0.73
C LEU A 29 -8.37 11.65 1.04
N VAL A 30 -7.84 10.52 1.47
CA VAL A 30 -8.64 9.31 1.72
C VAL A 30 -8.86 9.04 3.21
N CYS A 31 -8.28 9.84 4.07
CA CYS A 31 -8.41 9.64 5.51
C CYS A 31 -9.64 10.36 6.04
N THR A 32 -10.44 9.66 6.84
CA THR A 32 -11.64 10.22 7.48
C THR A 32 -11.27 11.06 8.70
N GLU A 33 -10.18 10.73 9.35
CA GLU A 33 -9.65 11.44 10.50
C GLU A 33 -8.36 12.17 10.12
N THR A 34 -8.04 13.22 10.88
CA THR A 34 -6.80 13.95 10.66
C THR A 34 -5.59 13.11 11.02
N ILE A 35 -4.72 12.89 10.06
CA ILE A 35 -3.42 12.26 10.30
C ILE A 35 -2.40 13.36 10.60
N THR A 36 -1.71 13.22 11.73
CA THR A 36 -0.68 14.17 12.15
C THR A 36 0.60 13.99 11.31
N ASP A 37 1.43 15.02 11.27
CA ASP A 37 2.72 14.94 10.59
C ASP A 37 3.61 13.86 11.22
N ARG A 38 3.51 13.66 12.53
CA ARG A 38 4.25 12.60 13.23
C ARG A 38 3.84 11.20 12.76
N GLU A 39 2.54 10.96 12.63
CA GLU A 39 2.01 9.68 12.14
C GLU A 39 2.48 9.42 10.70
N LEU A 40 2.47 10.44 9.86
CA LEU A 40 2.98 10.34 8.50
C LEU A 40 4.48 10.05 8.49
N GLU A 41 5.24 10.71 9.34
CA GLU A 41 6.69 10.48 9.44
C GLU A 41 7.00 9.04 9.83
N GLU A 42 6.29 8.51 10.80
CA GLU A 42 6.43 7.12 11.23
C GLU A 42 6.10 6.16 10.09
N ALA A 43 5.02 6.43 9.35
CA ALA A 43 4.64 5.62 8.19
C ALA A 43 5.71 5.66 7.09
N TYR A 44 6.24 6.83 6.79
CA TYR A 44 7.31 6.98 5.80
C TYR A 44 8.54 6.17 6.18
N LYS A 45 8.97 6.26 7.43
CA LYS A 45 10.12 5.50 7.93
C LYS A 45 9.88 3.99 7.83
N ALA A 46 8.65 3.55 8.13
CA ALA A 46 8.30 2.14 8.11
C ALA A 46 8.45 1.51 6.71
N VAL A 47 8.31 2.29 5.66
CA VAL A 47 8.47 1.81 4.27
C VAL A 47 9.71 2.42 3.60
N ALA A 48 10.67 2.88 4.38
CA ALA A 48 11.94 3.44 3.90
C ALA A 48 11.79 4.63 2.92
N LEU A 49 10.76 5.45 3.12
CA LEU A 49 10.62 6.70 2.39
C LEU A 49 11.33 7.81 3.15
N THR A 50 12.27 8.49 2.49
CA THR A 50 13.04 9.58 3.07
C THR A 50 12.98 10.80 2.15
N GLU A 51 13.09 11.99 2.72
CA GLU A 51 13.22 13.26 1.99
C GLU A 51 12.11 13.56 0.97
N ILE A 52 10.86 13.12 1.26
CA ILE A 52 9.74 13.29 0.32
C ILE A 52 8.77 14.40 0.72
N TRP A 53 9.04 15.09 1.81
CA TRP A 53 8.07 15.88 2.58
C TRP A 53 7.20 16.85 1.76
N GLN A 54 7.72 17.63 0.89
CA GLN A 54 6.94 18.61 0.16
C GLN A 54 7.02 18.48 -1.35
N LYS A 55 7.69 17.44 -1.80
CA LYS A 55 7.80 17.20 -3.24
C LYS A 55 6.47 16.68 -3.79
N PRO A 56 6.01 17.19 -4.94
CA PRO A 56 4.89 16.58 -5.62
C PRO A 56 5.27 15.17 -6.05
N VAL A 57 4.31 14.25 -6.01
CA VAL A 57 4.61 12.84 -6.26
C VAL A 57 5.13 12.57 -7.67
N ARG A 58 4.87 13.46 -8.63
CA ARG A 58 5.46 13.32 -9.97
C ARG A 58 6.99 13.33 -9.98
N GLU A 59 7.62 13.92 -8.95
CA GLU A 59 9.09 13.98 -8.82
C GLU A 59 9.67 12.76 -8.11
N LEU A 60 8.84 11.86 -7.62
CA LEU A 60 9.30 10.66 -6.93
C LEU A 60 9.61 9.53 -7.92
N SER A 61 10.51 8.62 -7.55
CA SER A 61 10.77 7.41 -8.33
C SER A 61 9.55 6.50 -8.36
N GLY A 62 9.51 5.55 -9.29
CA GLY A 62 8.43 4.57 -9.36
C GLY A 62 8.24 3.78 -8.06
N GLY A 63 9.34 3.33 -7.46
CA GLY A 63 9.30 2.61 -6.18
C GLY A 63 8.81 3.48 -5.03
N MET A 64 9.18 4.75 -5.00
CA MET A 64 8.71 5.70 -4.00
C MET A 64 7.20 5.97 -4.18
N ARG A 65 6.76 6.20 -5.41
CA ARG A 65 5.33 6.39 -5.72
C ARG A 65 4.52 5.17 -5.32
N ARG A 66 5.03 3.97 -5.59
CA ARG A 66 4.38 2.72 -5.20
C ARG A 66 4.19 2.66 -3.69
N ARG A 67 5.20 3.01 -2.92
CA ARG A 67 5.10 3.01 -1.46
C ARG A 67 4.15 4.07 -0.93
N VAL A 68 4.08 5.24 -1.54
CA VAL A 68 3.06 6.25 -1.20
C VAL A 68 1.65 5.69 -1.43
N SER A 69 1.44 5.00 -2.53
CA SER A 69 0.16 4.36 -2.85
C SER A 69 -0.21 3.28 -1.81
N ILE A 70 0.77 2.50 -1.39
CA ILE A 70 0.58 1.49 -0.32
C ILE A 70 0.19 2.18 1.00
N LEU A 71 0.90 3.24 1.39
CA LEU A 71 0.57 3.98 2.60
C LEU A 71 -0.84 4.58 2.53
N ARG A 72 -1.22 5.13 1.39
CA ARG A 72 -2.56 5.68 1.20
C ARG A 72 -3.62 4.61 1.45
N ALA A 73 -3.44 3.42 0.90
CA ALA A 73 -4.37 2.32 1.08
C ALA A 73 -4.43 1.81 2.53
N LEU A 74 -3.27 1.72 3.19
CA LEU A 74 -3.18 1.20 4.55
C LEU A 74 -3.63 2.19 5.63
N LEU A 75 -3.47 3.49 5.39
CA LEU A 75 -3.86 4.53 6.34
C LEU A 75 -5.32 4.96 6.16
N ALA A 76 -5.95 4.60 5.06
CA ALA A 76 -7.37 4.78 4.87
C ALA A 76 -8.13 3.83 5.81
N GLU A 77 -9.25 4.28 6.34
CA GLU A 77 -10.13 3.41 7.11
C GLU A 77 -10.76 2.37 6.17
N SER A 78 -10.46 1.09 6.40
CA SER A 78 -10.98 0.01 5.55
C SER A 78 -11.05 -1.31 6.29
N ASP A 79 -11.93 -2.20 5.83
CA ASP A 79 -12.08 -3.57 6.34
C ASP A 79 -11.36 -4.57 5.44
N CYS A 80 -11.13 -4.20 4.20
CA CYS A 80 -10.47 -5.02 3.20
C CYS A 80 -9.52 -4.16 2.38
N VAL A 81 -8.32 -4.66 2.18
CA VAL A 81 -7.29 -4.01 1.37
C VAL A 81 -6.96 -4.91 0.19
N ILE A 82 -7.05 -4.37 -1.01
CA ILE A 82 -6.72 -5.09 -2.25
C ILE A 82 -5.46 -4.47 -2.83
N MET A 83 -4.46 -5.27 -3.11
CA MET A 83 -3.19 -4.80 -3.67
C MET A 83 -2.82 -5.58 -4.92
N ASP A 84 -2.52 -4.88 -6.00
CA ASP A 84 -2.07 -5.47 -7.25
C ASP A 84 -0.56 -5.25 -7.41
N GLU A 85 0.20 -6.33 -7.35
CA GLU A 85 1.67 -6.31 -7.45
C GLU A 85 2.33 -5.31 -6.49
N PRO A 86 2.00 -5.35 -5.19
CA PRO A 86 2.43 -4.27 -4.27
C PRO A 86 3.93 -4.19 -4.07
N LEU A 87 4.65 -5.29 -4.23
CA LEU A 87 6.08 -5.36 -3.95
C LEU A 87 6.96 -5.25 -5.19
N ARG A 88 6.33 -5.07 -6.36
CA ARG A 88 7.05 -4.99 -7.64
C ARG A 88 8.02 -3.82 -7.67
N GLY A 89 9.26 -4.11 -8.08
CA GLY A 89 10.28 -3.08 -8.26
C GLY A 89 10.97 -2.61 -6.98
N LEU A 90 10.66 -3.20 -5.83
CA LEU A 90 11.32 -2.87 -4.58
C LEU A 90 12.57 -3.73 -4.39
N ASP A 91 13.66 -3.11 -3.91
CA ASP A 91 14.85 -3.86 -3.51
C ASP A 91 14.54 -4.71 -2.27
N GLU A 92 15.39 -5.68 -1.98
CA GLU A 92 15.18 -6.65 -0.91
C GLU A 92 14.95 -6.00 0.47
N LYS A 93 15.76 -5.02 0.81
CA LYS A 93 15.68 -4.35 2.11
C LYS A 93 14.39 -3.52 2.25
N THR A 94 14.07 -2.74 1.23
CA THR A 94 12.84 -1.94 1.20
C THR A 94 11.61 -2.83 1.18
N ARG A 95 11.66 -3.92 0.42
CA ARG A 95 10.58 -4.90 0.35
C ARG A 95 10.30 -5.51 1.72
N ALA A 96 11.33 -5.93 2.44
CA ALA A 96 11.16 -6.51 3.78
C ALA A 96 10.46 -5.55 4.72
N LYS A 97 10.88 -4.29 4.74
CA LYS A 97 10.24 -3.25 5.56
C LYS A 97 8.78 -3.02 5.16
N THR A 98 8.52 -2.98 3.88
CA THR A 98 7.17 -2.76 3.35
C THR A 98 6.25 -3.92 3.72
N ILE A 99 6.73 -5.15 3.62
CA ILE A 99 5.99 -6.35 4.03
C ILE A 99 5.61 -6.26 5.51
N ASP A 100 6.57 -5.95 6.37
CA ASP A 100 6.31 -5.84 7.82
C ASP A 100 5.24 -4.80 8.11
N TYR A 101 5.27 -3.67 7.42
CA TYR A 101 4.28 -2.63 7.60
C TYR A 101 2.89 -3.06 7.09
N ILE A 102 2.83 -3.71 5.92
CA ILE A 102 1.58 -4.25 5.38
C ILE A 102 0.94 -5.23 6.37
N LEU A 103 1.73 -6.16 6.89
CA LEU A 103 1.23 -7.16 7.85
C LEU A 103 0.72 -6.51 9.13
N LYS A 104 1.45 -5.53 9.64
CA LYS A 104 1.06 -4.80 10.84
C LYS A 104 -0.26 -4.05 10.64
N LYS A 105 -0.41 -3.34 9.52
CA LYS A 105 -1.58 -2.49 9.26
C LYS A 105 -2.80 -3.27 8.78
N THR A 106 -2.64 -4.50 8.35
CA THR A 106 -3.76 -5.34 7.91
C THR A 106 -4.19 -6.37 8.96
N GLU A 107 -3.66 -6.30 10.17
CA GLU A 107 -4.13 -7.14 11.28
C GLU A 107 -5.62 -6.92 11.50
N GLY A 108 -6.39 -8.00 11.56
CA GLY A 108 -7.83 -7.94 11.73
C GLY A 108 -8.60 -7.53 10.48
N LYS A 109 -7.92 -7.31 9.37
CA LYS A 109 -8.54 -6.97 8.08
C LYS A 109 -8.33 -8.09 7.07
N THR A 110 -9.12 -8.06 6.00
CA THR A 110 -8.89 -8.94 4.86
C THR A 110 -7.89 -8.28 3.92
N LEU A 111 -6.82 -9.00 3.61
CA LEU A 111 -5.84 -8.57 2.62
C LEU A 111 -5.92 -9.50 1.41
N ILE A 112 -6.19 -8.91 0.25
CA ILE A 112 -6.17 -9.63 -1.03
C ILE A 112 -5.06 -9.02 -1.85
N PHE A 113 -4.11 -9.82 -2.33
CA PHE A 113 -3.07 -9.32 -3.22
C PHE A 113 -2.88 -10.22 -4.43
N VAL A 114 -2.54 -9.60 -5.53
CA VAL A 114 -2.24 -10.26 -6.80
C VAL A 114 -0.74 -10.19 -7.01
N THR A 115 -0.12 -11.31 -7.34
CA THR A 115 1.32 -11.39 -7.58
C THR A 115 1.63 -12.46 -8.60
N HIS A 116 2.77 -12.32 -9.28
CA HIS A 116 3.34 -13.34 -10.14
C HIS A 116 4.40 -14.18 -9.43
N GLU A 117 4.73 -13.84 -8.18
CA GLU A 117 5.77 -14.52 -7.42
C GLU A 117 5.16 -15.32 -6.27
N GLU A 118 5.25 -16.66 -6.35
CA GLU A 118 4.69 -17.55 -5.32
C GLU A 118 5.27 -17.28 -3.92
N LYS A 119 6.54 -16.90 -3.85
CA LYS A 119 7.20 -16.62 -2.57
C LYS A 119 6.57 -15.43 -1.82
N GLU A 120 5.91 -14.52 -2.52
CA GLU A 120 5.22 -13.40 -1.87
C GLU A 120 4.04 -13.88 -1.03
N ALA A 121 3.38 -14.97 -1.41
CA ALA A 121 2.32 -15.56 -0.61
C ALA A 121 2.84 -16.00 0.77
N VAL A 122 4.06 -16.53 0.81
CA VAL A 122 4.71 -16.91 2.07
C VAL A 122 5.09 -15.67 2.87
N TRP A 123 5.71 -14.69 2.22
CA TRP A 123 6.14 -13.46 2.90
C TRP A 123 4.95 -12.68 3.49
N LEU A 124 3.85 -12.62 2.77
CA LEU A 124 2.63 -11.92 3.22
C LEU A 124 1.71 -12.83 4.05
N LYS A 125 2.19 -14.03 4.41
CA LYS A 125 1.47 -14.99 5.27
C LYS A 125 0.05 -15.26 4.80
N ALA A 126 -0.09 -15.53 3.49
CA ALA A 126 -1.40 -15.82 2.91
C ALA A 126 -2.02 -17.08 3.52
N ASP A 127 -3.28 -16.96 3.95
CA ASP A 127 -4.06 -18.10 4.44
C ASP A 127 -4.55 -18.99 3.31
N ARG A 128 -4.75 -18.38 2.13
CA ARG A 128 -5.27 -19.07 0.96
C ARG A 128 -4.68 -18.48 -0.31
N THR A 129 -4.31 -19.33 -1.24
CA THR A 129 -3.81 -18.94 -2.55
C THR A 129 -4.69 -19.52 -3.65
N VAL A 130 -4.99 -18.71 -4.65
CA VAL A 130 -5.73 -19.14 -5.83
C VAL A 130 -4.89 -18.86 -7.06
N ASP A 131 -4.59 -19.89 -7.83
CA ASP A 131 -3.87 -19.75 -9.09
C ASP A 131 -4.85 -19.49 -10.22
N ILE A 132 -4.61 -18.40 -10.94
CA ILE A 132 -5.39 -18.08 -12.13
C ILE A 132 -4.58 -18.53 -13.33
N LEU A 133 -4.93 -19.69 -13.87
CA LEU A 133 -4.27 -20.21 -15.05
C LEU A 133 -4.92 -19.62 -16.29
N THR A 134 -4.13 -18.86 -17.05
CA THR A 134 -4.57 -18.40 -18.35
C THR A 134 -4.05 -19.39 -19.39
N LYS A 135 -4.94 -20.11 -20.05
CA LYS A 135 -4.59 -20.97 -21.18
C LYS A 135 -4.70 -20.16 -22.45
N HIS A 136 -3.64 -20.17 -23.19
CA HIS A 136 -3.59 -19.53 -24.52
C HIS A 136 -3.67 -20.57 -25.62
#